data_2aa0afe2337d22989f5d26fa9c3f263b
#
_entry.id   2aa0afe2337d22989f5d26fa9c3f263b
#
_cell.length_a   1.000
_cell.length_b   1.000
_cell.length_c   1.000
_cell.angle_alpha   90.00
_cell.angle_beta   90.00
_cell.angle_gamma   90.00
#
_symmetry.space_group_name_H-M   'P 1'
#
loop_
_entity.id
_entity.type
_entity.pdbx_description
1 polymer ?
#
loop_
_entity_poly.entity_id
_entity_poly.type
_entity_poly.pdbx_seq_one_letter_code
_entity_poly.pdbx_strand_id
1 'polypeptide(L)'
;MWKVVAADDEAYIREALKSLINWEKMDCSLITVLEDGQELIRYIEKDSPDIVITDIQMPEVNGIEVCKYLYETSPETQVIILTAYSDFDYAKSAIKYSVCDYVLKIAIMDELPKALEKATGKLAELKKEIEKEDHLSENKTLLQQINQY
;
A
#
# COMPACT_ATOMS: atom_id res chain seq x y z
N MET A 1 6.71 4.87 -11.74
CA MET A 1 5.61 3.95 -11.35
C MET A 1 5.67 3.63 -9.87
N TRP A 2 4.52 3.55 -9.23
CA TRP A 2 4.42 3.17 -7.82
C TRP A 2 4.68 1.68 -7.65
N LYS A 3 5.49 1.32 -6.66
CA LYS A 3 5.84 -0.08 -6.39
C LYS A 3 4.76 -0.76 -5.57
N VAL A 4 4.23 -1.86 -6.08
CA VAL A 4 3.19 -2.67 -5.44
C VAL A 4 3.72 -4.05 -5.10
N VAL A 5 3.47 -4.49 -3.87
CA VAL A 5 3.75 -5.85 -3.41
C VAL A 5 2.45 -6.43 -2.87
N ALA A 6 2.15 -7.66 -3.21
CA ALA A 6 0.93 -8.33 -2.76
C ALA A 6 1.25 -9.66 -2.07
N ALA A 7 0.34 -10.09 -1.20
CA ALA A 7 0.41 -11.40 -0.56
C ALA A 7 -0.99 -12.01 -0.44
N ASP A 8 -1.11 -13.26 -0.82
CA ASP A 8 -2.33 -14.06 -0.69
C ASP A 8 -1.94 -15.54 -0.70
N ASP A 9 -2.49 -16.34 0.19
CA ASP A 9 -2.17 -17.78 0.27
C ASP A 9 -2.88 -18.61 -0.80
N GLU A 10 -3.87 -18.03 -1.49
CA GLU A 10 -4.60 -18.71 -2.56
C GLU A 10 -3.93 -18.48 -3.92
N ALA A 11 -3.48 -19.58 -4.54
CA ALA A 11 -2.75 -19.53 -5.80
C ALA A 11 -3.53 -18.85 -6.92
N TYR A 12 -4.84 -19.07 -7.01
CA TYR A 12 -5.64 -18.46 -8.08
C TYR A 12 -5.75 -16.94 -7.94
N ILE A 13 -5.72 -16.41 -6.72
CA ILE A 13 -5.69 -14.95 -6.49
C ILE A 13 -4.33 -14.39 -6.90
N ARG A 14 -3.25 -15.05 -6.52
CA ARG A 14 -1.91 -14.62 -6.94
C ARG A 14 -1.79 -14.57 -8.46
N GLU A 15 -2.33 -15.58 -9.14
CA GLU A 15 -2.30 -15.64 -10.61
C GLU A 15 -3.16 -14.53 -11.24
N ALA A 16 -4.34 -14.27 -10.67
CA ALA A 16 -5.20 -13.19 -11.11
C ALA A 16 -4.51 -11.82 -11.00
N LEU A 17 -3.82 -11.57 -9.89
CA LEU A 17 -3.07 -10.33 -9.69
C LEU A 17 -1.97 -10.15 -10.74
N LYS A 18 -1.26 -11.23 -11.08
CA LYS A 18 -0.18 -11.18 -12.08
C LYS A 18 -0.70 -10.99 -13.51
N SER A 19 -1.82 -11.65 -13.86
CA SER A 19 -2.21 -11.82 -15.25
C SER A 19 -3.40 -10.96 -15.69
N LEU A 20 -4.29 -10.58 -14.76
CA LEU A 20 -5.57 -9.97 -15.13
C LEU A 20 -5.64 -8.46 -14.84
N ILE A 21 -4.75 -7.92 -14.07
CA ILE A 21 -4.75 -6.50 -13.71
C ILE A 21 -3.80 -5.73 -14.63
N ASN A 22 -4.28 -4.62 -15.20
CA ASN A 22 -3.43 -3.73 -15.99
C ASN A 22 -2.76 -2.70 -15.08
N TRP A 23 -1.64 -3.08 -14.49
CA TRP A 23 -0.89 -2.25 -13.54
C TRP A 23 -0.37 -0.97 -14.17
N GLU A 24 0.13 -1.03 -15.39
CA GLU A 24 0.68 0.14 -16.09
C GLU A 24 -0.35 1.25 -16.27
N LYS A 25 -1.61 0.88 -16.52
CA LYS A 25 -2.70 1.84 -16.68
C LYS A 25 -2.90 2.69 -15.43
N MET A 26 -2.55 2.14 -14.26
CA MET A 26 -2.68 2.82 -12.98
C MET A 26 -1.36 3.39 -12.47
N ASP A 27 -0.37 3.50 -13.33
CA ASP A 27 0.98 3.96 -12.98
C ASP A 27 1.60 3.14 -11.84
N CYS A 28 1.35 1.83 -11.86
CA CYS A 28 1.84 0.89 -10.86
C CYS A 28 2.71 -0.19 -11.50
N SER A 29 3.64 -0.71 -10.71
CA SER A 29 4.46 -1.85 -11.06
C SER A 29 4.31 -2.92 -9.97
N LEU A 30 3.76 -4.07 -10.33
CA LEU A 30 3.66 -5.21 -9.42
C LEU A 30 5.04 -5.87 -9.32
N ILE A 31 5.72 -5.66 -8.21
CA ILE A 31 7.09 -6.15 -8.01
C ILE A 31 7.10 -7.64 -7.73
N THR A 32 6.27 -8.10 -6.82
CA THR A 32 6.17 -9.52 -6.47
C THR A 32 4.83 -9.83 -5.81
N VAL A 33 4.46 -11.11 -5.84
CA VAL A 33 3.29 -11.63 -5.16
C VAL A 33 3.74 -12.77 -4.26
N LEU A 34 3.54 -12.65 -2.98
CA LEU A 34 4.01 -13.57 -1.94
C LEU A 34 2.88 -14.45 -1.44
N GLU A 35 3.22 -15.51 -0.72
CA GLU A 35 2.26 -16.53 -0.29
C GLU A 35 1.74 -16.34 1.13
N ASP A 36 2.49 -15.64 1.98
CA ASP A 36 2.10 -15.46 3.38
C ASP A 36 2.57 -14.12 3.96
N GLY A 37 2.07 -13.81 5.14
CA GLY A 37 2.36 -12.55 5.81
C GLY A 37 3.77 -12.43 6.32
N GLN A 38 4.43 -13.52 6.67
CA GLN A 38 5.81 -13.49 7.14
C GLN A 38 6.77 -13.13 6.00
N GLU A 39 6.58 -13.73 4.83
CA GLU A 39 7.33 -13.36 3.63
C GLU A 39 7.13 -11.89 3.27
N LEU A 40 5.88 -11.42 3.40
CA LEU A 40 5.54 -10.03 3.12
C LEU A 40 6.29 -9.07 4.05
N ILE A 41 6.29 -9.33 5.35
CA ILE A 41 7.02 -8.50 6.31
C ILE A 41 8.53 -8.51 6.04
N ARG A 42 9.11 -9.66 5.73
CA ARG A 42 10.53 -9.76 5.36
C ARG A 42 10.85 -8.93 4.12
N TYR A 43 9.96 -8.95 3.14
CA TYR A 43 10.14 -8.14 1.94
C TYR A 43 10.10 -6.64 2.26
N ILE A 44 9.11 -6.22 3.04
CA ILE A 44 8.94 -4.81 3.45
C ILE A 44 10.17 -4.29 4.20
N GLU A 45 10.77 -5.12 5.05
CA GLU A 45 11.98 -4.75 5.78
C GLU A 45 13.17 -4.46 4.87
N LYS A 46 13.25 -5.11 3.72
CA LYS A 46 14.36 -4.96 2.76
C LYS A 46 14.14 -3.85 1.75
N ASP A 47 12.92 -3.70 1.27
CA ASP A 47 12.59 -2.74 0.21
C ASP A 47 11.16 -2.25 0.43
N SER A 48 11.03 -1.02 0.86
CA SER A 48 9.72 -0.43 1.19
C SER A 48 8.89 -0.21 -0.07
N PRO A 49 7.79 -0.95 -0.26
CA PRO A 49 6.88 -0.67 -1.37
C PRO A 49 6.02 0.56 -1.08
N ASP A 50 5.43 1.12 -2.13
CA ASP A 50 4.49 2.24 -1.99
C ASP A 50 3.09 1.75 -1.62
N ILE A 51 2.71 0.59 -2.15
CA ILE A 51 1.40 -0.02 -1.94
C ILE A 51 1.60 -1.48 -1.57
N VAL A 52 0.89 -1.92 -0.53
CA VAL A 52 0.80 -3.32 -0.12
C VAL A 52 -0.64 -3.79 -0.28
N ILE A 53 -0.81 -4.89 -1.01
CA ILE A 53 -2.11 -5.57 -1.14
C ILE A 53 -2.00 -6.88 -0.38
N THR A 54 -2.84 -7.10 0.61
CA THR A 54 -2.74 -8.29 1.45
C THR A 54 -4.09 -8.95 1.71
N ASP A 55 -4.09 -10.28 1.68
CA ASP A 55 -5.18 -11.09 2.23
C ASP A 55 -5.20 -10.93 3.76
N ILE A 56 -6.34 -11.19 4.39
CA ILE A 56 -6.49 -11.16 5.84
C ILE A 56 -5.99 -12.46 6.46
N GLN A 57 -6.51 -13.58 5.99
CA GLN A 57 -6.20 -14.89 6.57
C GLN A 57 -5.05 -15.56 5.83
N MET A 58 -3.90 -15.52 6.46
CA MET A 58 -2.69 -16.19 5.96
C MET A 58 -2.03 -16.93 7.12
N PRO A 59 -1.28 -18.02 6.83
CA PRO A 59 -0.56 -18.73 7.87
C PRO A 59 0.43 -17.84 8.62
N GLU A 60 0.59 -18.09 9.92
CA GLU A 60 1.52 -17.45 10.86
C GLU A 60 1.24 -15.97 11.09
N VAL A 61 1.42 -15.11 10.08
CA VAL A 61 1.17 -13.67 10.17
C VAL A 61 -0.02 -13.33 9.29
N ASN A 62 -1.10 -12.84 9.88
CA ASN A 62 -2.29 -12.45 9.12
C ASN A 62 -2.19 -11.02 8.58
N GLY A 63 -3.13 -10.66 7.70
CA GLY A 63 -3.14 -9.34 7.08
C GLY A 63 -3.35 -8.18 8.05
N ILE A 64 -4.05 -8.40 9.15
CA ILE A 64 -4.25 -7.37 10.18
C ILE A 64 -2.92 -7.05 10.87
N GLU A 65 -2.13 -8.08 11.16
CA GLU A 65 -0.80 -7.90 11.74
C GLU A 65 0.14 -7.15 10.78
N VAL A 66 0.02 -7.40 9.48
CA VAL A 66 0.75 -6.64 8.46
C VAL A 66 0.34 -5.18 8.47
N CYS A 67 -0.96 -4.89 8.56
CA CYS A 67 -1.47 -3.53 8.65
C CYS A 67 -0.92 -2.79 9.88
N LYS A 68 -0.90 -3.45 11.02
CA LYS A 68 -0.34 -2.89 12.25
C LYS A 68 1.15 -2.59 12.10
N TYR A 69 1.90 -3.53 11.54
CA TYR A 69 3.33 -3.36 11.30
C TYR A 69 3.62 -2.14 10.42
N LEU A 70 2.89 -1.99 9.32
CA LEU A 70 3.06 -0.86 8.41
C LEU A 70 2.63 0.46 9.04
N TYR A 71 1.55 0.46 9.80
CA TYR A 71 1.09 1.65 10.51
C TYR A 71 2.16 2.17 11.48
N GLU A 72 2.88 1.27 12.16
CA GLU A 72 3.91 1.61 13.13
C GLU A 72 5.26 1.95 12.48
N THR A 73 5.60 1.36 11.34
CA THR A 73 6.94 1.48 10.73
C THR A 73 6.98 2.28 9.44
N SER A 74 5.90 2.32 8.67
CA SER A 74 5.84 3.00 7.38
C SER A 74 4.42 3.51 7.11
N PRO A 75 3.96 4.54 7.87
CA PRO A 75 2.57 4.98 7.79
C PRO A 75 2.17 5.58 6.44
N GLU A 76 3.13 5.98 5.61
CA GLU A 76 2.87 6.48 4.26
C GLU A 76 2.59 5.37 3.24
N THR A 77 2.96 4.12 3.53
CA THR A 77 2.64 2.98 2.67
C THR A 77 1.13 2.76 2.64
N GLN A 78 0.55 2.73 1.46
CA GLN A 78 -0.89 2.50 1.30
C GLN A 78 -1.20 1.01 1.36
N VAL A 79 -2.17 0.64 2.17
CA VAL A 79 -2.55 -0.77 2.34
C VAL A 79 -3.95 -1.00 1.77
N ILE A 80 -4.08 -2.00 0.91
CA ILE A 80 -5.34 -2.48 0.37
C ILE A 80 -5.53 -3.91 0.87
N ILE A 81 -6.65 -4.18 1.52
CA ILE A 81 -6.98 -5.52 2.01
C ILE A 81 -7.85 -6.23 0.99
N LEU A 82 -7.42 -7.45 0.61
CA LEU A 82 -8.26 -8.39 -0.13
C LEU A 82 -9.00 -9.26 0.89
N THR A 83 -10.31 -9.35 0.76
CA THR A 83 -11.12 -10.07 1.73
C THR A 83 -12.16 -10.93 1.05
N ALA A 84 -12.38 -12.15 1.58
CA ALA A 84 -13.56 -12.91 1.25
C ALA A 84 -14.78 -12.28 1.94
N TYR A 85 -15.96 -12.47 1.37
CA TYR A 85 -17.20 -11.90 1.93
C TYR A 85 -17.37 -12.25 3.42
N SER A 86 -17.04 -13.50 3.79
CA SER A 86 -17.14 -14.00 5.16
C SER A 86 -16.20 -13.29 6.15
N ASP A 87 -15.13 -12.66 5.65
CA ASP A 87 -14.10 -12.00 6.47
C ASP A 87 -14.30 -10.49 6.57
N PHE A 88 -15.35 -9.95 5.99
CA PHE A 88 -15.57 -8.49 5.89
C PHE A 88 -15.61 -7.83 7.26
N ASP A 89 -16.33 -8.40 8.23
CA ASP A 89 -16.40 -7.84 9.58
C ASP A 89 -15.05 -7.89 10.29
N TYR A 90 -14.27 -8.93 10.05
CA TYR A 90 -12.91 -9.05 10.57
C TYR A 90 -11.98 -8.00 9.96
N ALA A 91 -12.14 -7.73 8.66
CA ALA A 91 -11.37 -6.71 7.96
C ALA A 91 -11.58 -5.32 8.55
N LYS A 92 -12.78 -5.02 9.03
CA LYS A 92 -13.10 -3.75 9.67
C LYS A 92 -12.23 -3.46 10.89
N SER A 93 -11.72 -4.48 11.56
CA SER A 93 -10.83 -4.31 12.72
C SER A 93 -9.52 -3.58 12.35
N ALA A 94 -9.16 -3.56 11.08
CA ALA A 94 -7.97 -2.88 10.59
C ALA A 94 -8.17 -1.37 10.34
N ILE A 95 -9.37 -0.84 10.51
CA ILE A 95 -9.66 0.60 10.32
C ILE A 95 -8.72 1.47 11.15
N LYS A 96 -8.44 1.07 12.39
CA LYS A 96 -7.54 1.79 13.29
C LYS A 96 -6.10 1.89 12.77
N TYR A 97 -5.74 1.11 11.76
CA TYR A 97 -4.40 1.14 11.15
C TYR A 97 -4.37 1.93 9.84
N SER A 98 -5.37 2.77 9.58
CA SER A 98 -5.43 3.64 8.40
C SER A 98 -5.32 2.93 7.06
N VAL A 99 -6.00 1.79 6.93
CA VAL A 99 -6.06 1.03 5.68
C VAL A 99 -6.70 1.89 4.59
N CYS A 100 -6.10 1.88 3.40
CA CYS A 100 -6.57 2.68 2.27
C CYS A 100 -7.94 2.21 1.78
N ASP A 101 -8.09 0.91 1.57
CA ASP A 101 -9.34 0.34 1.06
C ASP A 101 -9.43 -1.16 1.31
N TYR A 102 -10.64 -1.68 1.17
CA TYR A 102 -10.97 -3.09 1.26
C TYR A 102 -11.57 -3.54 -0.07
N VAL A 103 -11.08 -4.64 -0.61
CA VAL A 103 -11.53 -5.19 -1.89
C VAL A 103 -12.03 -6.61 -1.68
N LEU A 104 -13.27 -6.88 -2.09
CA LEU A 104 -13.81 -8.24 -2.06
C LEU A 104 -13.14 -9.07 -3.16
N LYS A 105 -12.64 -10.24 -2.83
CA LYS A 105 -11.98 -11.14 -3.79
C LYS A 105 -12.90 -11.50 -4.96
N ILE A 106 -14.20 -11.67 -4.70
CA ILE A 106 -15.19 -11.97 -5.74
C ILE A 106 -15.34 -10.85 -6.77
N ALA A 107 -15.03 -9.62 -6.38
CA ALA A 107 -15.16 -8.43 -7.24
C ALA A 107 -13.80 -7.79 -7.54
N ILE A 108 -12.72 -8.54 -7.49
CA ILE A 108 -11.35 -8.03 -7.61
C ILE A 108 -11.12 -7.26 -8.90
N MET A 109 -11.69 -7.72 -10.02
CA MET A 109 -11.50 -7.08 -11.33
C MET A 109 -12.14 -5.69 -11.40
N ASP A 110 -13.24 -5.48 -10.70
CA ASP A 110 -13.94 -4.20 -10.68
C ASP A 110 -13.44 -3.29 -9.56
N GLU A 111 -13.19 -3.84 -8.38
CA GLU A 111 -12.88 -3.06 -7.18
C GLU A 111 -11.40 -2.72 -7.03
N LEU A 112 -10.49 -3.61 -7.42
CA LEU A 112 -9.06 -3.37 -7.23
C LEU A 112 -8.55 -2.17 -8.02
N PRO A 113 -8.92 -1.96 -9.29
CA PRO A 113 -8.50 -0.74 -9.99
C PRO A 113 -8.94 0.55 -9.29
N LYS A 114 -10.13 0.58 -8.72
CA LYS A 114 -10.64 1.74 -7.96
C LYS A 114 -9.84 1.97 -6.69
N ALA A 115 -9.51 0.90 -5.97
CA ALA A 115 -8.69 0.98 -4.77
C ALA A 115 -7.27 1.47 -5.09
N LEU A 116 -6.69 1.01 -6.19
CA LEU A 116 -5.38 1.46 -6.66
C LEU A 116 -5.40 2.94 -7.05
N GLU A 117 -6.44 3.39 -7.70
CA GLU A 117 -6.62 4.81 -8.04
C GLU A 117 -6.64 5.67 -6.76
N LYS A 118 -7.37 5.23 -5.75
CA LYS A 118 -7.42 5.89 -4.45
C LYS A 118 -6.04 5.92 -3.77
N ALA A 119 -5.33 4.80 -3.79
CA ALA A 119 -4.01 4.68 -3.19
C ALA A 119 -2.98 5.58 -3.89
N THR A 120 -2.94 5.56 -5.21
CA THR A 120 -2.01 6.38 -5.99
C THR A 120 -2.33 7.87 -5.85
N GLY A 121 -3.61 8.22 -5.74
CA GLY A 121 -4.02 9.60 -5.45
C GLY A 121 -3.48 10.10 -4.11
N LYS A 122 -3.58 9.30 -3.07
CA LYS A 122 -3.01 9.64 -1.75
C LYS A 122 -1.50 9.76 -1.79
N LEU A 123 -0.81 8.85 -2.48
CA LEU A 123 0.64 8.90 -2.63
C LEU A 123 1.09 10.16 -3.38
N ALA A 124 0.37 10.55 -4.43
CA ALA A 124 0.66 11.76 -5.18
C ALA A 124 0.51 13.01 -4.32
N GLU A 125 -0.52 13.07 -3.48
CA GLU A 125 -0.72 14.18 -2.54
C GLU A 125 0.40 14.25 -1.51
N LEU A 126 0.81 13.13 -0.93
CA LEU A 126 1.91 13.06 0.03
C LEU A 126 3.22 13.53 -0.60
N LYS A 127 3.48 13.13 -1.83
CA LYS A 127 4.67 13.57 -2.57
C LYS A 127 4.69 15.07 -2.78
N LYS A 128 3.55 15.68 -3.13
CA LYS A 128 3.41 17.13 -3.28
C LYS A 128 3.66 17.88 -1.97
N GLU A 129 3.16 17.36 -0.86
CA GLU A 129 3.37 17.96 0.46
C GLU A 129 4.85 17.95 0.85
N ILE A 130 5.56 16.84 0.62
CA ILE A 130 6.99 16.72 0.89
C ILE A 130 7.78 17.72 0.02
N GLU A 131 7.47 17.81 -1.25
CA GLU A 131 8.12 18.77 -2.18
C GLU A 131 7.88 20.23 -1.74
N LYS A 132 6.68 20.56 -1.27
CA LYS A 132 6.36 21.87 -0.72
C LYS A 132 7.17 22.21 0.53
N GLU A 133 7.27 21.28 1.47
CA GLU A 133 8.04 21.45 2.70
C GLU A 133 9.52 21.67 2.40
N ASP A 134 10.09 20.88 1.50
CA ASP A 134 11.48 21.01 1.07
C ASP A 134 11.73 22.38 0.43
N HIS A 135 10.82 22.83 -0.43
CA HIS A 135 10.92 24.15 -1.07
C HIS A 135 10.83 25.30 -0.05
N LEU A 136 9.93 25.21 0.92
CA LEU A 136 9.82 26.18 2.01
C LEU A 136 11.08 26.21 2.89
N SER A 137 11.67 25.07 3.17
CA SER A 137 12.92 24.99 3.92
C SER A 137 14.08 25.64 3.18
N GLU A 138 14.21 25.41 1.89
CA GLU A 138 15.20 26.04 1.03
C GLU A 138 15.04 27.57 1.03
N ASN A 139 13.82 28.06 0.88
CA ASN A 139 13.51 29.49 0.88
C ASN A 139 13.86 30.15 2.21
N LYS A 140 13.59 29.49 3.35
CA LYS A 140 13.96 29.99 4.66
C LYS A 140 15.47 30.10 4.82
N THR A 141 16.22 29.12 4.34
CA THR A 141 17.68 29.12 4.37
C THR A 141 18.25 30.29 3.55
N LEU A 142 17.72 30.52 2.35
CA LEU A 142 18.13 31.64 1.51
C LEU A 142 17.86 32.99 2.17
N LEU A 143 16.69 33.17 2.78
CA LEU A 143 16.35 34.40 3.50
C LEU A 143 17.29 34.64 4.70
N GLN A 144 17.67 33.61 5.42
CA GLN A 144 18.63 33.71 6.51
C GLN A 144 20.01 34.17 6.01
N GLN A 145 20.46 33.65 4.87
CA GLN A 145 21.73 34.06 4.25
C GLN A 145 21.70 35.53 3.83
N ILE A 146 20.61 35.99 3.27
CA ILE A 146 20.44 37.40 2.86
C ILE A 146 20.45 38.30 4.08
N ASN A 147 19.82 37.94 5.18
CA ASN A 147 19.75 38.77 6.39
C ASN A 147 21.08 38.88 7.14
N GLN A 148 22.11 38.09 6.78
CA GLN A 148 23.46 38.18 7.35
C GLN A 148 24.32 39.29 6.71
N TYR A 149 23.88 39.81 5.59
CA TYR A 149 24.55 40.87 4.88
C TYR A 149 23.77 42.19 5.01
#